data_fff6541c1079deb0a713ccf06576961f
#
_entry.id   fff6541c1079deb0a713ccf06576961f
#
_cell.length_a   1.000
_cell.length_b   1.000
_cell.length_c   1.000
_cell.angle_alpha   90.00
_cell.angle_beta   90.00
_cell.angle_gamma   90.00
#
_symmetry.space_group_name_H-M   'P 1'
#
loop_
_entity.id
_entity.type
_entity.pdbx_description
1 polymer ?
#
loop_
_entity_poly.entity_id
_entity_poly.type
_entity_poly.pdbx_seq_one_letter_code
_entity_poly.pdbx_strand_id
1 'polypeptide(L)'
;MVEKFDAIVIGAGPSGNAATYTLAKAGLNVLQLERGEYPGAKNVQGGIMYAAELEKIIPDFREDCPTERHIIEQRIWLLGDDSY
;
A
#
# COMPACT_ATOMS: atom_id res chain seq x y z
N MET A 1 -20.70 -15.02 -22.52
CA MET A 1 -21.07 -14.48 -21.20
C MET A 1 -20.41 -13.12 -21.00
N VAL A 2 -21.16 -12.16 -20.54
CA VAL A 2 -20.64 -10.83 -20.25
C VAL A 2 -20.52 -10.67 -18.74
N GLU A 3 -19.30 -10.37 -18.28
CA GLU A 3 -19.06 -10.08 -16.88
C GLU A 3 -19.21 -8.59 -16.64
N LYS A 4 -19.81 -8.22 -15.51
CA LYS A 4 -20.04 -6.83 -15.15
C LYS A 4 -19.33 -6.51 -13.84
N PHE A 5 -18.68 -5.36 -13.82
CA PHE A 5 -18.00 -4.86 -12.64
C PHE A 5 -18.50 -3.48 -12.29
N ASP A 6 -18.55 -3.18 -11.00
CA ASP A 6 -18.94 -1.85 -10.52
C ASP A 6 -17.79 -0.85 -10.67
N ALA A 7 -16.56 -1.34 -10.59
CA ALA A 7 -15.37 -0.50 -10.69
C ALA A 7 -14.21 -1.28 -11.28
N ILE A 8 -13.32 -0.56 -11.96
CA ILE A 8 -12.09 -1.11 -12.51
C ILE A 8 -10.95 -0.30 -11.93
N VAL A 9 -10.00 -0.98 -11.26
CA VAL A 9 -8.81 -0.34 -10.69
C VAL A 9 -7.61 -0.72 -11.54
N ILE A 10 -6.91 0.28 -12.05
CA ILE A 10 -5.71 0.08 -12.85
C ILE A 10 -4.49 0.24 -11.95
N GLY A 11 -3.76 -0.86 -11.76
CA GLY A 11 -2.58 -0.90 -10.92
C GLY A 11 -2.80 -1.67 -9.62
N ALA A 12 -1.77 -2.39 -9.19
CA ALA A 12 -1.78 -3.15 -7.94
C ALA A 12 -0.60 -2.77 -7.04
N GLY A 13 -0.23 -1.49 -7.05
CA GLY A 13 0.65 -0.89 -6.06
C GLY A 13 -0.15 -0.48 -4.82
N PRO A 14 0.45 0.26 -3.90
CA PRO A 14 -0.22 0.64 -2.65
C PRO A 14 -1.57 1.36 -2.85
N SER A 15 -1.61 2.35 -3.75
CA SER A 15 -2.84 3.10 -4.01
C SER A 15 -3.93 2.22 -4.60
N GLY A 16 -3.60 1.43 -5.62
CA GLY A 16 -4.56 0.55 -6.28
C GLY A 16 -5.09 -0.50 -5.33
N ASN A 17 -4.22 -1.08 -4.50
CA ASN A 17 -4.63 -2.08 -3.53
C ASN A 17 -5.54 -1.49 -2.46
N ALA A 18 -5.24 -0.28 -1.97
CA ALA A 18 -6.08 0.40 -0.99
C ALA A 18 -7.47 0.70 -1.57
N ALA A 19 -7.52 1.19 -2.80
CA ALA A 19 -8.78 1.47 -3.48
C ALA A 19 -9.60 0.20 -3.68
N THR A 20 -8.97 -0.86 -4.16
CA THR A 20 -9.63 -2.14 -4.40
C THR A 20 -10.17 -2.73 -3.11
N TYR A 21 -9.37 -2.71 -2.04
CA TYR A 21 -9.78 -3.20 -0.74
C TYR A 21 -11.00 -2.44 -0.22
N THR A 22 -10.95 -1.11 -0.30
CA THR A 22 -12.04 -0.26 0.18
C THR A 22 -13.33 -0.51 -0.59
N LEU A 23 -13.24 -0.59 -1.92
CA LEU A 23 -14.39 -0.83 -2.77
C LEU A 23 -14.98 -2.22 -2.55
N ALA A 24 -14.13 -3.23 -2.46
CA ALA A 24 -14.58 -4.60 -2.23
C ALA A 24 -15.22 -4.76 -0.85
N LYS A 25 -14.67 -4.11 0.17
CA LYS A 25 -15.22 -4.12 1.51
C LYS A 25 -16.60 -3.47 1.55
N ALA A 26 -16.86 -2.50 0.68
CA ALA A 26 -18.16 -1.87 0.55
C ALA A 26 -19.18 -2.72 -0.21
N GLY A 27 -18.79 -3.91 -0.68
CA GLY A 27 -19.69 -4.83 -1.36
C GLY A 27 -19.73 -4.68 -2.89
N LEU A 28 -18.83 -3.88 -3.44
CA LEU A 28 -18.77 -3.68 -4.88
C LEU A 28 -17.98 -4.79 -5.58
N ASN A 29 -18.36 -5.08 -6.81
CA ASN A 29 -17.64 -6.03 -7.64
C ASN A 29 -16.55 -5.30 -8.40
N VAL A 30 -15.28 -5.55 -8.05
CA VAL A 30 -14.13 -4.79 -8.55
C VAL A 30 -13.22 -5.66 -9.39
N LEU A 31 -12.81 -5.13 -10.55
CA LEU A 31 -11.76 -5.73 -11.36
C LEU A 31 -10.50 -4.91 -11.18
N GLN A 32 -9.41 -5.55 -10.75
CA GLN A 32 -8.13 -4.90 -10.60
C GLN A 32 -7.14 -5.45 -11.63
N LEU A 33 -6.43 -4.56 -12.31
CA LEU A 33 -5.50 -4.91 -13.37
C LEU A 33 -4.10 -4.41 -13.03
N GLU A 34 -3.09 -5.24 -13.26
CA GLU A 34 -1.69 -4.88 -13.07
C GLU A 34 -0.90 -5.26 -14.33
N ARG A 35 -0.13 -4.30 -14.87
CA ARG A 35 0.63 -4.58 -16.09
C ARG A 35 1.97 -5.26 -15.85
N GLY A 36 2.47 -5.30 -14.61
CA GLY A 36 3.68 -6.03 -14.24
C GLY A 36 3.42 -7.52 -14.15
N GLU A 37 4.47 -8.28 -13.88
CA GLU A 37 4.35 -9.74 -13.78
C GLU A 37 3.52 -10.18 -12.57
N TYR A 38 3.52 -9.37 -11.51
CA TYR A 38 2.74 -9.63 -10.31
C TYR A 38 2.51 -8.31 -9.57
N PRO A 39 1.54 -8.23 -8.65
CA PRO A 39 1.32 -7.02 -7.86
C PRO A 39 2.59 -6.62 -7.10
N GLY A 40 2.98 -5.36 -7.23
CA GLY A 40 4.17 -4.85 -6.58
C GLY A 40 5.48 -5.11 -7.33
N ALA A 41 5.43 -5.75 -8.50
CA ALA A 41 6.62 -6.10 -9.26
C ALA A 41 7.51 -4.91 -9.61
N LYS A 42 6.92 -3.72 -9.76
CA LYS A 42 7.66 -2.51 -10.13
C LYS A 42 8.05 -1.65 -8.94
N ASN A 43 7.74 -2.08 -7.74
CA ASN A 43 8.13 -1.36 -6.54
C ASN A 43 9.58 -1.68 -6.21
N VAL A 44 10.42 -0.64 -6.21
CA VAL A 44 11.87 -0.78 -6.00
C VAL A 44 12.35 -0.05 -4.75
N GLN A 45 11.44 0.47 -3.95
CA GLN A 45 11.78 1.28 -2.80
C GLN A 45 11.38 0.59 -1.50
N GLY A 46 12.35 0.50 -0.57
CA GLY A 46 12.05 0.21 0.81
C GLY A 46 11.81 1.49 1.58
N GLY A 47 11.41 1.41 2.82
CA GLY A 47 11.19 2.60 3.62
C GLY A 47 10.47 2.34 4.93
N ILE A 48 10.13 3.44 5.58
CA ILE A 48 9.38 3.41 6.83
C ILE A 48 7.90 3.64 6.51
N MET A 49 7.07 2.73 6.98
CA MET A 49 5.63 2.84 6.80
C MET A 49 5.00 3.50 8.03
N TYR A 50 4.24 4.56 7.78
CA TYR A 50 3.50 5.24 8.83
C TYR A 50 2.15 4.54 9.01
N ALA A 51 2.02 3.84 10.13
CA ALA A 51 0.91 2.92 10.36
C ALA A 51 -0.46 3.59 10.49
N ALA A 52 -0.50 4.83 10.99
CA ALA A 52 -1.77 5.50 11.30
C ALA A 52 -2.70 5.62 10.08
N GLU A 53 -2.14 5.90 8.90
CA GLU A 53 -2.94 6.03 7.69
C GLU A 53 -3.48 4.68 7.21
N LEU A 54 -2.66 3.65 7.32
CA LEU A 54 -3.09 2.30 6.92
C LEU A 54 -4.14 1.72 7.86
N GLU A 55 -4.07 2.04 9.15
CA GLU A 55 -5.06 1.60 10.12
C GLU A 55 -6.46 2.11 9.83
N LYS A 56 -6.59 3.25 9.17
CA LYS A 56 -7.88 3.80 8.76
C LYS A 56 -8.58 2.91 7.72
N ILE A 57 -7.80 2.21 6.93
CA ILE A 57 -8.30 1.34 5.86
C ILE A 57 -8.40 -0.10 6.34
N ILE A 58 -7.35 -0.59 6.98
CA ILE A 58 -7.24 -1.97 7.47
C ILE A 58 -6.91 -1.92 8.96
N PRO A 59 -7.91 -1.88 9.85
CA PRO A 59 -7.67 -1.69 11.29
C PRO A 59 -6.78 -2.74 11.94
N ASP A 60 -6.81 -3.97 11.44
CA ASP A 60 -6.06 -5.09 12.01
C ASP A 60 -4.81 -5.47 11.21
N PHE A 61 -4.30 -4.55 10.38
CA PHE A 61 -3.16 -4.88 9.51
C PHE A 61 -1.91 -5.31 10.26
N ARG A 62 -1.73 -4.84 11.50
CA ARG A 62 -0.53 -5.15 12.28
C ARG A 62 -0.38 -6.63 12.60
N GLU A 63 -1.48 -7.35 12.61
CA GLU A 63 -1.46 -8.79 12.90
C GLU A 63 -0.88 -9.61 11.76
N ASP A 64 -1.10 -9.18 10.52
CA ASP A 64 -0.73 -9.93 9.32
C ASP A 64 0.32 -9.25 8.45
N CYS A 65 0.63 -7.99 8.70
CA CYS A 65 1.52 -7.22 7.83
C CYS A 65 2.97 -7.71 7.96
N PRO A 66 3.61 -8.10 6.85
CA PRO A 66 4.97 -8.65 6.90
C PRO A 66 6.05 -7.56 6.96
N THR A 67 6.01 -6.74 7.99
CA THR A 67 7.05 -5.74 8.21
C THR A 67 8.28 -6.36 8.85
N GLU A 68 9.45 -5.78 8.56
CA GLU A 68 10.70 -6.30 9.07
C GLU A 68 10.87 -5.99 10.56
N ARG A 69 10.47 -4.80 10.98
CA ARG A 69 10.55 -4.42 12.39
C ARG A 69 9.69 -3.21 12.70
N HIS A 70 9.38 -3.06 13.98
CA HIS A 70 8.72 -1.89 14.50
C HIS A 70 9.74 -0.78 14.76
N ILE A 71 9.51 0.40 14.20
CA ILE A 71 10.41 1.55 14.35
C ILE A 71 9.93 2.39 15.53
N ILE A 72 10.80 2.59 16.49
CA ILE A 72 10.49 3.39 17.69
C ILE A 72 11.07 4.79 17.64
N GLU A 73 12.01 5.05 16.73
CA GLU A 73 12.61 6.37 16.57
C GLU A 73 13.11 6.56 15.14
N GLN A 74 12.84 7.73 14.58
CA GLN A 74 13.31 8.12 13.26
C GLN A 74 14.05 9.45 13.36
N ARG A 75 15.25 9.53 12.77
CA ARG A 75 16.05 10.74 12.75
C ARG A 75 16.43 11.08 11.31
N ILE A 76 16.38 12.38 11.01
CA ILE A 76 16.83 12.91 9.74
C ILE A 76 17.99 13.82 9.99
N TRP A 77 19.13 13.57 9.35
CA TRP A 77 20.34 14.35 9.50
C TRP A 77 20.66 15.06 8.19
N LEU A 78 20.90 16.36 8.27
CA LEU A 78 21.38 17.14 7.14
C LEU A 78 22.84 17.47 7.41
N LEU A 79 23.74 16.91 6.59
CA LEU A 79 25.16 17.03 6.78
C LEU A 79 25.73 18.09 5.86
N GLY A 80 26.46 19.06 6.44
CA GLY A 80 27.21 20.05 5.69
C GLY A 80 28.69 19.90 5.96
N ASP A 81 29.50 20.81 5.42
CA ASP A 81 30.95 20.77 5.62
C ASP A 81 31.31 21.04 7.08
N ASP A 82 30.53 21.88 7.76
CA ASP A 82 30.83 22.34 9.12
C ASP A 82 29.73 22.00 10.14
N SER A 83 28.69 21.26 9.76
CA SER A 83 27.57 21.00 10.65
C SER A 83 26.87 19.68 10.33
N TYR A 84 26.09 19.18 11.28
CA TYR A 84 25.30 17.96 11.12
C TYR A 84 24.13 17.94 12.10
#